data_d55d394aa1f92088c68a6653ba047bb0
#
_entry.id   d55d394aa1f92088c68a6653ba047bb0
#
_cell.length_a   1.000
_cell.length_b   1.000
_cell.length_c   1.000
_cell.angle_alpha   90.00
_cell.angle_beta   90.00
_cell.angle_gamma   90.00
#
_symmetry.space_group_name_H-M   'P 1'
#
loop_
_entity.id
_entity.type
_entity.pdbx_description
1 polymer ?
#
loop_
_entity_poly.entity_id
_entity_poly.type
_entity_poly.pdbx_seq_one_letter_code
_entity_poly.pdbx_strand_id
1 'polypeptide(L)'
;MTPLGAKIRELRQKRGISLKEMAAELSVSSAYLSALEHGKRGKPTWFLVQRIITFFNVIWDEAEEIQRLAELSDPKVTIETSGMDPKATELANRLAGNIGGLSSESLAHLLHQLRVVAAKDDV
;
A
#
# COMPACT_ATOMS: atom_id res chain seq x y z
N MET A 1 -5.32 -4.60 6.08
CA MET A 1 -4.16 -5.04 5.28
C MET A 1 -3.78 -3.94 4.30
N THR A 2 -2.50 -3.70 4.11
CA THR A 2 -2.03 -2.68 3.15
C THR A 2 -2.05 -3.22 1.72
N PRO A 3 -1.99 -2.33 0.71
CA PRO A 3 -1.88 -2.78 -0.68
C PRO A 3 -0.67 -3.69 -0.92
N LEU A 4 0.50 -3.35 -0.36
CA LEU A 4 1.67 -4.22 -0.46
C LEU A 4 1.43 -5.54 0.27
N GLY A 5 0.85 -5.50 1.46
CA GLY A 5 0.54 -6.71 2.23
C GLY A 5 -0.36 -7.67 1.47
N ALA A 6 -1.39 -7.14 0.80
CA ALA A 6 -2.29 -7.95 -0.03
C ALA A 6 -1.53 -8.62 -1.19
N LYS A 7 -0.64 -7.87 -1.84
CA LYS A 7 0.17 -8.40 -2.94
C LYS A 7 1.14 -9.48 -2.47
N ILE A 8 1.79 -9.26 -1.33
CA ILE A 8 2.70 -10.24 -0.73
C ILE A 8 1.94 -11.53 -0.44
N ARG A 9 0.78 -11.43 0.17
CA ARG A 9 -0.04 -12.60 0.51
C ARG A 9 -0.47 -13.35 -0.75
N GLU A 10 -0.89 -12.64 -1.80
CA GLU A 10 -1.25 -13.23 -3.08
C GLU A 10 -0.08 -14.03 -3.67
N LEU A 11 1.11 -13.44 -3.71
CA LEU A 11 2.30 -14.10 -4.25
C LEU A 11 2.69 -15.33 -3.42
N ARG A 12 2.61 -15.22 -2.08
CA ARG A 12 2.90 -16.37 -1.21
C ARG A 12 1.92 -17.51 -1.47
N GLN A 13 0.63 -17.22 -1.55
CA GLN A 13 -0.40 -18.23 -1.77
C GLN A 13 -0.22 -18.93 -3.12
N LYS A 14 0.10 -18.17 -4.16
CA LYS A 14 0.35 -18.75 -5.50
C LYS A 14 1.53 -19.72 -5.50
N ARG A 15 2.54 -19.47 -4.68
CA ARG A 15 3.77 -20.27 -4.63
C ARG A 15 3.80 -21.28 -3.49
N GLY A 16 2.75 -21.33 -2.68
CA GLY A 16 2.71 -22.23 -1.52
C GLY A 16 3.76 -21.90 -0.47
N ILE A 17 4.10 -20.63 -0.31
CA ILE A 17 5.11 -20.17 0.64
C ILE A 17 4.42 -19.65 1.89
N SER A 18 4.82 -20.18 3.07
CA SER A 18 4.28 -19.72 4.33
C SER A 18 4.88 -18.38 4.74
N LEU A 19 4.17 -17.67 5.61
CA LEU A 19 4.69 -16.44 6.20
C LEU A 19 6.01 -16.69 6.93
N LYS A 20 6.09 -17.80 7.65
CA LYS A 20 7.28 -18.20 8.40
C LYS A 20 8.49 -18.42 7.49
N GLU A 21 8.28 -19.11 6.37
CA GLU A 21 9.33 -19.34 5.38
C GLU A 21 9.86 -18.05 4.79
N MET A 22 8.94 -17.15 4.40
CA MET A 22 9.33 -15.86 3.85
C MET A 22 10.08 -15.01 4.88
N ALA A 23 9.59 -14.98 6.11
CA ALA A 23 10.25 -14.22 7.19
C ALA A 23 11.68 -14.71 7.41
N ALA A 24 11.88 -16.03 7.43
CA ALA A 24 13.21 -16.63 7.60
C ALA A 24 14.17 -16.20 6.48
N GLU A 25 13.71 -16.26 5.24
CA GLU A 25 14.53 -15.85 4.08
C GLU A 25 14.87 -14.35 4.11
N LEU A 26 13.94 -13.51 4.58
CA LEU A 26 14.17 -12.07 4.70
C LEU A 26 14.93 -11.69 5.98
N SER A 27 15.24 -12.67 6.84
CA SER A 27 15.89 -12.44 8.13
C SER A 27 15.12 -11.47 9.03
N VAL A 28 13.81 -11.62 9.04
CA VAL A 28 12.90 -10.89 9.93
C VAL A 28 12.03 -11.88 10.69
N SER A 29 11.40 -11.42 11.78
CA SER A 29 10.48 -12.29 12.51
C SER A 29 9.17 -12.44 11.76
N SER A 30 8.48 -13.57 11.98
CA SER A 30 7.12 -13.79 11.45
C SER A 30 6.17 -12.72 11.95
N ALA A 31 6.31 -12.31 13.21
CA ALA A 31 5.50 -11.26 13.81
C ALA A 31 5.69 -9.92 13.09
N TYR A 32 6.94 -9.58 12.76
CA TYR A 32 7.25 -8.35 12.02
C TYR A 32 6.61 -8.39 10.63
N LEU A 33 6.78 -9.49 9.89
CA LEU A 33 6.23 -9.60 8.54
C LEU A 33 4.71 -9.57 8.55
N SER A 34 4.07 -10.22 9.52
CA SER A 34 2.63 -10.16 9.71
C SER A 34 2.17 -8.74 9.97
N ALA A 35 2.85 -8.03 10.87
CA ALA A 35 2.53 -6.64 11.19
C ALA A 35 2.68 -5.73 9.97
N LEU A 36 3.69 -5.98 9.14
CA LEU A 36 3.90 -5.24 7.90
C LEU A 36 2.73 -5.47 6.92
N GLU A 37 2.31 -6.71 6.75
CA GLU A 37 1.19 -7.04 5.87
C GLU A 37 -0.11 -6.35 6.31
N HIS A 38 -0.34 -6.25 7.62
CA HIS A 38 -1.57 -5.70 8.18
C HIS A 38 -1.53 -4.19 8.44
N GLY A 39 -0.43 -3.53 8.11
CA GLY A 39 -0.32 -2.09 8.28
C GLY A 39 -0.11 -1.64 9.72
N LYS A 40 0.40 -2.50 10.58
CA LYS A 40 0.73 -2.16 11.98
C LYS A 40 2.15 -1.61 12.13
N ARG A 41 2.92 -1.65 11.09
CA ARG A 41 4.21 -0.98 10.96
C ARG A 41 4.05 0.15 9.97
N GLY A 42 4.97 1.08 9.96
CA GLY A 42 4.97 2.15 8.98
C GLY A 42 5.30 1.65 7.58
N LYS A 43 5.44 2.57 6.65
CA LYS A 43 5.84 2.27 5.29
C LYS A 43 7.14 1.45 5.30
N PRO A 44 7.21 0.35 4.51
CA PRO A 44 8.44 -0.45 4.46
C PRO A 44 9.60 0.34 3.88
N THR A 45 10.82 0.03 4.34
CA THR A 45 12.02 0.69 3.83
C THR A 45 12.29 0.25 2.38
N TRP A 46 13.00 1.08 1.65
CA TRP A 46 13.41 0.75 0.28
C TRP A 46 14.20 -0.59 0.25
N PHE A 47 15.10 -0.78 1.20
CA PHE A 47 15.89 -2.02 1.27
C PHE A 47 15.01 -3.26 1.42
N LEU A 48 14.01 -3.19 2.30
CA LEU A 48 13.10 -4.31 2.50
C LEU A 48 12.29 -4.59 1.24
N VAL A 49 11.82 -3.55 0.56
CA VAL A 49 11.09 -3.69 -0.70
C VAL A 49 11.95 -4.40 -1.75
N GLN A 50 13.23 -4.02 -1.89
CA GLN A 50 14.14 -4.66 -2.82
C GLN A 50 14.37 -6.13 -2.48
N ARG A 51 14.46 -6.46 -1.20
CA ARG A 51 14.61 -7.83 -0.73
C ARG A 51 13.37 -8.67 -1.02
N ILE A 52 12.19 -8.07 -0.88
CA ILE A 52 10.92 -8.73 -1.24
C ILE A 52 10.88 -9.03 -2.74
N ILE A 53 11.25 -8.07 -3.57
CA ILE A 53 11.32 -8.26 -5.02
C ILE A 53 12.27 -9.41 -5.37
N THR A 54 13.45 -9.41 -4.76
CA THR A 54 14.45 -10.46 -4.98
C THR A 54 13.94 -11.83 -4.50
N PHE A 55 13.28 -11.85 -3.35
CA PHE A 55 12.73 -13.09 -2.77
C PHE A 55 11.74 -13.75 -3.74
N PHE A 56 10.82 -12.97 -4.31
CA PHE A 56 9.85 -13.50 -5.27
C PHE A 56 10.42 -13.65 -6.67
N ASN A 57 11.64 -13.17 -6.90
CA ASN A 57 12.31 -13.26 -8.19
C ASN A 57 11.47 -12.69 -9.34
N VAL A 58 10.77 -11.58 -9.08
CA VAL A 58 9.99 -10.86 -10.08
C VAL A 58 10.84 -9.77 -10.71
N ILE A 59 10.53 -9.44 -11.99
CA ILE A 59 11.28 -8.45 -12.76
C ILE A 59 10.32 -7.53 -13.49
N TRP A 60 10.86 -6.43 -14.03
CA TRP A 60 10.15 -5.48 -14.90
C TRP A 60 8.86 -4.96 -14.25
N ASP A 61 7.74 -5.09 -14.93
CA ASP A 61 6.45 -4.52 -14.53
C ASP A 61 5.99 -4.98 -13.15
N GLU A 62 6.21 -6.26 -12.81
CA GLU A 62 5.80 -6.79 -11.51
C GLU A 62 6.66 -6.26 -10.38
N ALA A 63 7.96 -6.06 -10.63
CA ALA A 63 8.84 -5.41 -9.65
C ALA A 63 8.43 -3.95 -9.44
N GLU A 64 8.12 -3.23 -10.51
CA GLU A 64 7.63 -1.85 -10.43
C GLU A 64 6.30 -1.77 -9.68
N GLU A 65 5.42 -2.73 -9.90
CA GLU A 65 4.14 -2.79 -9.17
C GLU A 65 4.37 -2.93 -7.67
N ILE A 66 5.27 -3.80 -7.25
CA ILE A 66 5.60 -3.96 -5.83
C ILE A 66 6.11 -2.63 -5.25
N GLN A 67 6.97 -1.93 -5.97
CA GLN A 67 7.48 -0.63 -5.54
C GLN A 67 6.36 0.40 -5.41
N ARG A 68 5.43 0.47 -6.36
CA ARG A 68 4.28 1.38 -6.31
C ARG A 68 3.38 1.06 -5.13
N LEU A 69 3.09 -0.23 -4.91
CA LEU A 69 2.25 -0.65 -3.80
C LEU A 69 2.89 -0.32 -2.45
N ALA A 70 4.22 -0.42 -2.36
CA ALA A 70 4.94 -0.02 -1.14
C ALA A 70 4.74 1.47 -0.84
N GLU A 71 4.81 2.32 -1.87
CA GLU A 71 4.58 3.77 -1.71
C GLU A 71 3.16 4.08 -1.25
N LEU A 72 2.20 3.20 -1.55
CA LEU A 72 0.78 3.36 -1.20
C LEU A 72 0.42 2.61 0.09
N SER A 73 1.40 2.15 0.85
CA SER A 73 1.15 1.24 1.99
C SER A 73 1.46 1.85 3.35
N ASP A 74 1.72 3.15 3.42
CA ASP A 74 1.85 3.82 4.71
C ASP A 74 0.46 3.90 5.35
N PRO A 75 0.23 3.26 6.51
CA PRO A 75 -1.10 3.28 7.13
C PRO A 75 -1.44 4.62 7.77
N LYS A 76 -0.46 5.51 7.90
CA LYS A 76 -0.67 6.83 8.49
C LYS A 76 -0.23 7.90 7.49
N VAL A 77 -1.22 8.61 6.95
CA VAL A 77 -1.00 9.64 5.94
C VAL A 77 -1.39 11.00 6.50
N THR A 78 -0.52 11.98 6.33
CA THR A 78 -0.81 13.37 6.70
C THR A 78 -0.93 14.20 5.43
N ILE A 79 -2.01 14.94 5.31
CA ILE A 79 -2.26 15.82 4.17
C ILE A 79 -2.25 17.26 4.65
N GLU A 80 -1.25 18.03 4.24
CA GLU A 80 -1.11 19.44 4.56
C GLU A 80 -1.80 20.26 3.46
N THR A 81 -2.86 20.96 3.80
CA THR A 81 -3.64 21.74 2.82
C THR A 81 -3.53 23.25 3.01
N SER A 82 -2.63 23.72 3.89
CA SER A 82 -2.40 25.16 4.09
C SER A 82 -2.04 25.84 2.78
N GLY A 83 -2.74 26.92 2.46
CA GLY A 83 -2.48 27.67 1.24
C GLY A 83 -3.09 27.10 -0.03
N MET A 84 -3.79 25.97 0.07
CA MET A 84 -4.49 25.36 -1.06
C MET A 84 -5.93 25.87 -1.15
N ASP A 85 -6.60 25.53 -2.25
CA ASP A 85 -8.02 25.79 -2.43
C ASP A 85 -8.81 25.26 -1.22
N PRO A 86 -9.82 25.99 -0.72
CA PRO A 86 -10.66 25.49 0.38
C PRO A 86 -11.26 24.12 0.13
N LYS A 87 -11.50 23.76 -1.11
CA LYS A 87 -12.01 22.43 -1.48
C LYS A 87 -11.03 21.31 -1.14
N ALA A 88 -9.72 21.58 -1.20
CA ALA A 88 -8.71 20.59 -0.81
C ALA A 88 -8.80 20.27 0.68
N THR A 89 -8.95 21.30 1.51
CA THR A 89 -9.11 21.14 2.95
C THR A 89 -10.40 20.40 3.29
N GLU A 90 -11.49 20.76 2.63
CA GLU A 90 -12.77 20.07 2.84
C GLU A 90 -12.67 18.60 2.43
N LEU A 91 -12.08 18.29 1.29
CA LEU A 91 -11.94 16.92 0.81
C LEU A 91 -11.13 16.08 1.78
N ALA A 92 -9.99 16.60 2.24
CA ALA A 92 -9.14 15.87 3.19
C ALA A 92 -9.89 15.56 4.49
N ASN A 93 -10.62 16.55 5.02
CA ASN A 93 -11.39 16.38 6.27
C ASN A 93 -12.55 15.40 6.11
N ARG A 94 -13.25 15.43 4.99
CA ARG A 94 -14.33 14.47 4.72
C ARG A 94 -13.81 13.05 4.58
N LEU A 95 -12.66 12.88 3.91
CA LEU A 95 -12.03 11.56 3.82
C LEU A 95 -11.66 11.05 5.21
N ALA A 96 -11.01 11.87 6.02
CA ALA A 96 -10.61 11.49 7.37
C ALA A 96 -11.81 11.07 8.23
N GLY A 97 -12.93 11.77 8.09
CA GLY A 97 -14.13 11.51 8.89
C GLY A 97 -14.96 10.31 8.40
N ASN A 98 -14.82 9.93 7.14
CA ASN A 98 -15.72 8.93 6.51
C ASN A 98 -15.04 7.63 6.09
N ILE A 99 -13.72 7.66 5.86
CA ILE A 99 -13.02 6.54 5.23
C ILE A 99 -13.18 5.22 6.00
N GLY A 100 -13.22 5.29 7.33
CA GLY A 100 -13.35 4.09 8.16
C GLY A 100 -14.69 3.37 8.02
N GLY A 101 -15.72 4.07 7.56
CA GLY A 101 -17.06 3.49 7.40
C GLY A 101 -17.41 3.12 5.96
N LEU A 102 -16.51 3.33 5.01
CA LEU A 102 -16.78 3.05 3.61
C LEU A 102 -16.60 1.56 3.28
N SER A 103 -17.50 1.01 2.46
CA SER A 103 -17.39 -0.35 1.97
C SER A 103 -16.23 -0.49 0.99
N SER A 104 -15.78 -1.72 0.75
CA SER A 104 -14.74 -2.00 -0.24
C SER A 104 -15.16 -1.51 -1.62
N GLU A 105 -16.45 -1.67 -1.97
CA GLU A 105 -16.99 -1.20 -3.24
C GLU A 105 -16.94 0.32 -3.35
N SER A 106 -17.32 1.04 -2.29
CA SER A 106 -17.24 2.50 -2.24
C SER A 106 -15.81 2.98 -2.33
N LEU A 107 -14.88 2.33 -1.64
CA LEU A 107 -13.46 2.65 -1.70
C LEU A 107 -12.91 2.49 -3.12
N ALA A 108 -13.27 1.39 -3.79
CA ALA A 108 -12.86 1.15 -5.17
C ALA A 108 -13.39 2.23 -6.12
N HIS A 109 -14.63 2.64 -5.91
CA HIS A 109 -15.25 3.71 -6.72
C HIS A 109 -14.50 5.04 -6.55
N LEU A 110 -14.22 5.43 -5.31
CA LEU A 110 -13.49 6.67 -5.03
C LEU A 110 -12.07 6.63 -5.56
N LEU A 111 -11.39 5.50 -5.45
CA LEU A 111 -10.05 5.32 -6.02
C LEU A 111 -10.08 5.51 -7.54
N HIS A 112 -11.07 4.94 -8.21
CA HIS A 112 -11.23 5.09 -9.65
C HIS A 112 -11.43 6.55 -10.03
N GLN A 113 -12.33 7.25 -9.33
CA GLN A 113 -12.60 8.66 -9.58
C GLN A 113 -11.36 9.52 -9.37
N LEU A 114 -10.63 9.26 -8.30
CA LEU A 114 -9.40 10.01 -8.03
C LEU A 114 -8.37 9.83 -9.13
N ARG A 115 -8.18 8.59 -9.62
CA ARG A 115 -7.25 8.31 -10.71
C ARG A 115 -7.63 9.04 -11.98
N VAL A 116 -8.93 9.06 -12.31
CA VAL A 116 -9.44 9.75 -13.50
C VAL A 116 -9.21 11.26 -13.39
N VAL A 117 -9.56 11.84 -12.26
CA VAL A 117 -9.41 13.29 -12.03
C VAL A 117 -7.94 13.69 -12.03
N ALA A 118 -7.09 12.93 -11.34
CA ALA A 118 -5.66 13.22 -11.26
C ALA A 118 -4.99 13.15 -12.64
N ALA A 119 -5.35 12.15 -13.45
CA ALA A 119 -4.81 12.02 -14.81
C ALA A 119 -5.25 13.19 -15.69
N LYS A 120 -6.50 13.67 -15.53
CA LYS A 120 -7.04 14.80 -16.29
C LYS A 120 -6.34 16.11 -15.96
N ASP A 121 -6.04 16.35 -14.68
CA ASP A 121 -5.43 17.58 -14.20
C ASP A 121 -3.91 17.58 -14.35
N ASP A 122 -3.33 16.45 -14.67
CA ASP A 122 -1.87 16.25 -14.81
C ASP A 122 -1.34 16.60 -16.21
N VAL A 123 -2.15 17.24 -17.01
CA VAL A 123 -1.82 17.60 -18.40
C VAL A 123 -1.11 18.95 -18.46
#